data_98fc60ffb3970db8518d598a5a408508
#
_entry.id   98fc60ffb3970db8518d598a5a408508
#
_cell.length_a   1.000
_cell.length_b   1.000
_cell.length_c   1.000
_cell.angle_alpha   90.00
_cell.angle_beta   90.00
_cell.angle_gamma   90.00
#
_symmetry.space_group_name_H-M   'P 1'
#
loop_
_entity.id
_entity.type
_entity.pdbx_description
1 polymer ?
#
loop_
_entity_poly.entity_id
_entity_poly.type
_entity_poly.pdbx_seq_one_letter_code
_entity_poly.pdbx_strand_id
1 'polypeptide(L)'
;GSSGVSTNSIYTRFKDKEGLFSAIVKETADGLMDIYLESIQKATYSPDLNQANSEGEEGTDFVLDYIYQHFIEFKLIFCCSTGSQYEHFLDELGKIEESYYQELVDKYGKEGFTVDPFFIHVFCRAGWQTMYELVAHDCSYKEAQSFMNSTKLFNVAGWKAVMGIDE
;
A
#
# COMPACT_ATOMS: atom_id res chain seq x y z
N GLY A 1 32.74 -7.43 25.58
CA GLY A 1 33.58 -6.80 24.59
C GLY A 1 32.72 -5.99 23.63
N SER A 2 32.83 -4.65 23.69
CA SER A 2 32.16 -3.77 22.72
C SER A 2 32.77 -4.04 21.34
N SER A 3 31.94 -4.47 20.39
CA SER A 3 32.33 -4.54 18.98
C SER A 3 32.65 -3.11 18.51
N GLY A 4 33.92 -2.80 18.33
CA GLY A 4 34.43 -1.46 17.97
C GLY A 4 34.16 -1.10 16.50
N VAL A 5 32.91 -1.10 16.07
CA VAL A 5 32.51 -0.53 14.78
C VAL A 5 32.26 0.95 15.02
N SER A 6 33.18 1.80 14.61
CA SER A 6 33.00 3.24 14.75
C SER A 6 31.92 3.75 13.79
N THR A 7 31.23 4.83 14.17
CA THR A 7 30.27 5.53 13.32
C THR A 7 30.88 5.88 11.94
N ASN A 8 32.14 6.28 11.89
CA ASN A 8 32.87 6.54 10.66
C ASN A 8 32.98 5.31 9.74
N SER A 9 33.19 4.10 10.29
CA SER A 9 33.27 2.86 9.50
C SER A 9 31.93 2.52 8.86
N ILE A 10 30.81 2.78 9.56
CA ILE A 10 29.45 2.58 9.03
C ILE A 10 29.19 3.56 7.89
N TYR A 11 29.47 4.85 8.07
CA TYR A 11 29.30 5.87 7.03
C TYR A 11 30.20 5.61 5.80
N THR A 12 31.46 5.21 5.99
CA THR A 12 32.35 4.87 4.88
C THR A 12 31.81 3.68 4.08
N ARG A 13 31.24 2.66 4.74
CA ARG A 13 30.68 1.47 4.08
C ARG A 13 29.43 1.78 3.29
N PHE A 14 28.53 2.65 3.79
CA PHE A 14 27.23 2.98 3.17
C PHE A 14 27.24 4.35 2.46
N LYS A 15 28.42 4.98 2.31
CA LYS A 15 28.68 6.26 1.66
C LYS A 15 28.07 7.49 2.34
N ASP A 16 26.82 7.40 2.88
CA ASP A 16 26.10 8.48 3.53
C ASP A 16 24.89 7.92 4.32
N LYS A 17 24.12 8.84 4.94
CA LYS A 17 22.91 8.50 5.69
C LYS A 17 21.84 7.84 4.81
N GLU A 18 21.70 8.29 3.57
CA GLU A 18 20.73 7.73 2.61
C GLU A 18 21.10 6.28 2.24
N GLY A 19 22.36 6.00 1.97
CA GLY A 19 22.84 4.65 1.69
C GLY A 19 22.60 3.69 2.86
N LEU A 20 22.79 4.15 4.10
CA LEU A 20 22.48 3.38 5.29
C LEU A 20 20.98 3.11 5.42
N PHE A 21 20.16 4.14 5.25
CA PHE A 21 18.69 4.00 5.27
C PHE A 21 18.21 2.99 4.22
N SER A 22 18.66 3.15 2.98
CA SER A 22 18.33 2.24 1.88
C SER A 22 18.76 0.80 2.16
N ALA A 23 19.94 0.58 2.74
CA ALA A 23 20.41 -0.77 3.11
C ALA A 23 19.51 -1.44 4.16
N ILE A 24 18.87 -0.67 5.04
CA ILE A 24 17.95 -1.19 6.06
C ILE A 24 16.59 -1.55 5.45
N VAL A 25 16.04 -0.70 4.57
CA VAL A 25 14.63 -0.81 4.16
C VAL A 25 14.41 -1.39 2.76
N LYS A 26 15.46 -1.48 1.93
CA LYS A 26 15.33 -1.83 0.51
C LYS A 26 14.63 -3.16 0.28
N GLU A 27 15.09 -4.22 0.93
CA GLU A 27 14.52 -5.57 0.76
C GLU A 27 13.05 -5.61 1.16
N THR A 28 12.71 -4.92 2.25
CA THR A 28 11.33 -4.82 2.76
C THR A 28 10.44 -4.01 1.82
N ALA A 29 10.92 -2.89 1.31
CA ALA A 29 10.16 -2.07 0.35
C ALA A 29 9.92 -2.82 -0.97
N ASP A 30 10.97 -3.45 -1.51
CA ASP A 30 10.87 -4.26 -2.73
C ASP A 30 9.88 -5.43 -2.52
N GLY A 31 9.93 -6.11 -1.38
CA GLY A 31 9.02 -7.22 -1.05
C GLY A 31 7.57 -6.79 -0.98
N LEU A 32 7.25 -5.61 -0.41
CA LEU A 32 5.88 -5.09 -0.44
C LEU A 32 5.42 -4.80 -1.86
N MET A 33 6.29 -4.17 -2.67
CA MET A 33 5.97 -3.86 -4.06
C MET A 33 5.65 -5.13 -4.84
N ASP A 34 6.43 -6.19 -4.68
CA ASP A 34 6.21 -7.48 -5.34
C ASP A 34 4.87 -8.11 -4.93
N ILE A 35 4.57 -8.17 -3.63
CA ILE A 35 3.29 -8.68 -3.10
C ILE A 35 2.12 -7.88 -3.65
N TYR A 36 2.24 -6.56 -3.67
CA TYR A 36 1.18 -5.67 -4.13
C TYR A 36 0.93 -5.80 -5.63
N LEU A 37 1.97 -5.82 -6.46
CA LEU A 37 1.85 -6.02 -7.91
C LEU A 37 1.25 -7.39 -8.25
N GLU A 38 1.62 -8.45 -7.54
CA GLU A 38 1.01 -9.77 -7.72
C GLU A 38 -0.49 -9.74 -7.40
N SER A 39 -0.88 -9.07 -6.31
CA SER A 39 -2.29 -8.93 -5.91
C SER A 39 -3.09 -8.14 -6.94
N ILE A 40 -2.57 -7.03 -7.43
CA ILE A 40 -3.18 -6.22 -8.50
C ILE A 40 -3.35 -7.06 -9.79
N GLN A 41 -2.33 -7.83 -10.15
CA GLN A 41 -2.40 -8.69 -11.33
C GLN A 41 -3.50 -9.74 -11.21
N LYS A 42 -3.61 -10.43 -10.08
CA LYS A 42 -4.68 -11.41 -9.83
C LYS A 42 -6.07 -10.77 -9.95
N ALA A 43 -6.26 -9.61 -9.33
CA ALA A 43 -7.52 -8.88 -9.38
C ALA A 43 -7.86 -8.41 -10.81
N THR A 44 -6.89 -7.89 -11.56
CA THR A 44 -7.07 -7.43 -12.94
C THR A 44 -7.52 -8.55 -13.89
N TYR A 45 -6.94 -9.74 -13.76
CA TYR A 45 -7.27 -10.89 -14.58
C TYR A 45 -8.47 -11.71 -14.09
N SER A 46 -9.15 -11.25 -13.04
CA SER A 46 -10.36 -11.90 -12.55
C SER A 46 -11.47 -11.91 -13.60
N PRO A 47 -12.28 -12.99 -13.69
CA PRO A 47 -13.31 -13.14 -14.70
C PRO A 47 -14.50 -12.20 -14.50
N ASP A 48 -14.76 -11.77 -13.27
CA ASP A 48 -15.86 -10.90 -12.90
C ASP A 48 -15.51 -9.99 -11.70
N LEU A 49 -16.39 -9.03 -11.42
CA LEU A 49 -16.17 -8.05 -10.34
C LEU A 49 -16.15 -8.70 -8.95
N ASN A 50 -16.95 -9.74 -8.70
CA ASN A 50 -16.97 -10.39 -7.40
C ASN A 50 -15.65 -11.09 -7.12
N GLN A 51 -15.09 -11.78 -8.10
CA GLN A 51 -13.76 -12.37 -7.99
C GLN A 51 -12.68 -11.29 -7.86
N ALA A 52 -12.75 -10.20 -8.64
CA ALA A 52 -11.81 -9.08 -8.51
C ALA A 52 -11.83 -8.47 -7.10
N ASN A 53 -13.01 -8.27 -6.52
CA ASN A 53 -13.14 -7.79 -5.15
C ASN A 53 -12.55 -8.78 -4.13
N SER A 54 -12.81 -10.07 -4.28
CA SER A 54 -12.26 -11.12 -3.40
C SER A 54 -10.72 -11.14 -3.45
N GLU A 55 -10.13 -11.09 -4.64
CA GLU A 55 -8.67 -11.01 -4.82
C GLU A 55 -8.09 -9.71 -4.22
N GLY A 56 -8.80 -8.60 -4.36
CA GLY A 56 -8.41 -7.33 -3.76
C GLY A 56 -8.45 -7.35 -2.23
N GLU A 57 -9.45 -7.97 -1.63
CA GLU A 57 -9.55 -8.16 -0.18
C GLU A 57 -8.43 -9.06 0.35
N GLU A 58 -8.16 -10.18 -0.33
CA GLU A 58 -7.05 -11.07 0.01
C GLU A 58 -5.70 -10.36 -0.12
N GLY A 59 -5.51 -9.59 -1.20
CA GLY A 59 -4.32 -8.79 -1.42
C GLY A 59 -4.10 -7.75 -0.30
N THR A 60 -5.17 -7.14 0.18
CA THR A 60 -5.12 -6.21 1.32
C THR A 60 -4.66 -6.91 2.59
N ASP A 61 -5.13 -8.15 2.84
CA ASP A 61 -4.68 -8.95 3.99
C ASP A 61 -3.20 -9.30 3.89
N PHE A 62 -2.71 -9.72 2.72
CA PHE A 62 -1.28 -10.01 2.51
C PHE A 62 -0.41 -8.78 2.72
N VAL A 63 -0.84 -7.62 2.23
CA VAL A 63 -0.13 -6.34 2.44
C VAL A 63 -0.08 -6.00 3.94
N LEU A 64 -1.19 -6.11 4.64
CA LEU A 64 -1.25 -5.83 6.08
C LEU A 64 -0.33 -6.77 6.87
N ASP A 65 -0.40 -8.07 6.58
CA ASP A 65 0.42 -9.09 7.24
C ASP A 65 1.91 -8.81 7.04
N TYR A 66 2.31 -8.50 5.81
CA TYR A 66 3.69 -8.20 5.48
C TYR A 66 4.19 -6.93 6.18
N ILE A 67 3.39 -5.85 6.21
CA ILE A 67 3.72 -4.62 6.93
C ILE A 67 3.95 -4.91 8.41
N TYR A 68 3.11 -5.73 9.04
CA TYR A 68 3.24 -6.05 10.46
C TYR A 68 4.37 -7.03 10.78
N GLN A 69 4.75 -7.91 9.84
CA GLN A 69 5.97 -8.72 9.94
C GLN A 69 7.25 -7.89 9.87
N HIS A 70 7.21 -6.74 9.21
CA HIS A 70 8.32 -5.82 8.99
C HIS A 70 8.00 -4.41 9.54
N PHE A 71 7.37 -4.35 10.71
CA PHE A 71 6.77 -3.13 11.25
C PHE A 71 7.78 -1.99 11.43
N ILE A 72 8.98 -2.29 11.91
CA ILE A 72 10.02 -1.28 12.15
C ILE A 72 10.49 -0.66 10.82
N GLU A 73 10.73 -1.49 9.82
CA GLU A 73 11.15 -1.05 8.49
C GLU A 73 10.06 -0.19 7.84
N PHE A 74 8.80 -0.58 7.94
CA PHE A 74 7.70 0.24 7.43
C PHE A 74 7.48 1.52 8.22
N LYS A 75 7.73 1.53 9.52
CA LYS A 75 7.74 2.76 10.29
C LYS A 75 8.83 3.73 9.81
N LEU A 76 10.00 3.21 9.47
CA LEU A 76 11.06 4.01 8.85
C LEU A 76 10.65 4.53 7.47
N ILE A 77 10.12 3.68 6.59
CA ILE A 77 9.69 4.06 5.23
C ILE A 77 8.58 5.11 5.29
N PHE A 78 7.56 4.92 6.11
CA PHE A 78 6.40 5.78 6.15
C PHE A 78 6.63 7.09 6.90
N CYS A 79 7.38 7.05 8.00
CA CYS A 79 7.51 8.19 8.92
C CYS A 79 8.86 8.90 8.87
N CYS A 80 9.91 8.29 8.31
CA CYS A 80 11.29 8.78 8.40
C CYS A 80 12.01 8.85 7.05
N SER A 81 11.32 8.74 5.93
CA SER A 81 11.93 8.63 4.59
C SER A 81 12.23 9.95 3.89
N THR A 82 11.89 11.08 4.49
CA THR A 82 12.12 12.41 3.91
C THR A 82 13.58 12.60 3.46
N GLY A 83 13.77 13.01 2.21
CA GLY A 83 15.09 13.19 1.58
C GLY A 83 15.74 11.89 1.09
N SER A 84 15.09 10.73 1.22
CA SER A 84 15.53 9.46 0.65
C SER A 84 14.77 9.13 -0.63
N GLN A 85 15.22 8.10 -1.35
CA GLN A 85 14.49 7.57 -2.52
C GLN A 85 13.10 7.00 -2.17
N TYR A 86 12.77 6.78 -0.90
CA TYR A 86 11.49 6.25 -0.42
C TYR A 86 10.52 7.34 0.02
N GLU A 87 10.87 8.60 -0.08
CA GLU A 87 10.03 9.74 0.33
C GLU A 87 8.62 9.70 -0.29
N HIS A 88 8.53 9.21 -1.53
CA HIS A 88 7.28 9.12 -2.29
C HIS A 88 6.75 7.69 -2.45
N PHE A 89 7.19 6.75 -1.60
CA PHE A 89 6.85 5.33 -1.72
C PHE A 89 5.33 5.08 -1.69
N LEU A 90 4.60 5.73 -0.77
CA LEU A 90 3.14 5.63 -0.70
C LEU A 90 2.44 6.22 -1.94
N ASP A 91 2.98 7.29 -2.51
CA ASP A 91 2.46 7.88 -3.74
C ASP A 91 2.68 6.97 -4.96
N GLU A 92 3.79 6.24 -5.00
CA GLU A 92 4.05 5.24 -6.05
C GLU A 92 3.05 4.08 -5.97
N LEU A 93 2.77 3.56 -4.77
CA LEU A 93 1.74 2.54 -4.54
C LEU A 93 0.34 3.07 -4.94
N GLY A 94 0.03 4.31 -4.57
CA GLY A 94 -1.22 4.96 -4.94
C GLY A 94 -1.41 5.12 -6.45
N LYS A 95 -0.35 5.36 -7.22
CA LYS A 95 -0.41 5.42 -8.69
C LYS A 95 -0.73 4.05 -9.33
N ILE A 96 -0.17 2.98 -8.78
CA ILE A 96 -0.48 1.61 -9.23
C ILE A 96 -1.95 1.32 -8.99
N GLU A 97 -2.44 1.62 -7.80
CA GLU A 97 -3.85 1.42 -7.44
C GLU A 97 -4.80 2.27 -8.28
N GLU A 98 -4.44 3.53 -8.56
CA GLU A 98 -5.19 4.43 -9.43
C GLU A 98 -5.37 3.83 -10.84
N SER A 99 -4.31 3.28 -11.42
CA SER A 99 -4.39 2.61 -12.73
C SER A 99 -5.32 1.40 -12.70
N TYR A 100 -5.24 0.58 -11.65
CA TYR A 100 -6.12 -0.57 -11.48
C TYR A 100 -7.58 -0.17 -11.33
N TYR A 101 -7.90 0.83 -10.49
CA TYR A 101 -9.28 1.28 -10.31
C TYR A 101 -9.84 1.97 -11.56
N GLN A 102 -9.01 2.64 -12.36
CA GLN A 102 -9.45 3.17 -13.65
C GLN A 102 -9.87 2.03 -14.59
N GLU A 103 -9.07 0.98 -14.69
CA GLU A 103 -9.42 -0.21 -15.47
C GLU A 103 -10.70 -0.90 -14.95
N LEU A 104 -10.85 -0.99 -13.63
CA LEU A 104 -12.03 -1.57 -12.99
C LEU A 104 -13.29 -0.79 -13.32
N VAL A 105 -13.23 0.55 -13.24
CA VAL A 105 -14.34 1.45 -13.60
C VAL A 105 -14.68 1.33 -15.08
N ASP A 106 -13.68 1.31 -15.96
CA ASP A 106 -13.89 1.20 -17.41
C ASP A 106 -14.51 -0.16 -17.80
N LYS A 107 -14.15 -1.22 -17.08
CA LYS A 107 -14.63 -2.59 -17.37
C LYS A 107 -16.01 -2.88 -16.79
N TYR A 108 -16.31 -2.40 -15.59
CA TYR A 108 -17.49 -2.80 -14.83
C TYR A 108 -18.47 -1.67 -14.52
N GLY A 109 -18.10 -0.41 -14.75
CA GLY A 109 -18.99 0.73 -14.54
C GLY A 109 -20.27 0.61 -15.37
N LYS A 110 -21.41 0.93 -14.76
CA LYS A 110 -22.71 0.91 -15.43
C LYS A 110 -22.78 2.01 -16.49
N GLU A 111 -23.36 1.69 -17.63
CA GLU A 111 -23.60 2.67 -18.69
C GLU A 111 -24.37 3.89 -18.16
N GLY A 112 -23.87 5.08 -18.44
CA GLY A 112 -24.43 6.35 -17.95
C GLY A 112 -23.87 6.81 -16.60
N PHE A 113 -23.06 6.01 -15.92
CA PHE A 113 -22.28 6.43 -14.76
C PHE A 113 -20.85 6.80 -15.17
N THR A 114 -20.38 7.91 -14.67
CA THR A 114 -19.01 8.36 -14.89
C THR A 114 -18.36 8.60 -13.53
N VAL A 115 -17.25 7.92 -13.27
CA VAL A 115 -16.43 8.19 -12.08
C VAL A 115 -15.37 9.19 -12.46
N ASP A 116 -15.32 10.32 -11.72
CA ASP A 116 -14.32 11.37 -11.95
C ASP A 116 -12.91 10.81 -11.73
N PRO A 117 -11.99 10.90 -12.71
CA PRO A 117 -10.59 10.50 -12.53
C PRO A 117 -9.91 11.13 -11.32
N PHE A 118 -10.27 12.37 -10.97
CA PHE A 118 -9.76 13.01 -9.76
C PHE A 118 -10.27 12.35 -8.47
N PHE A 119 -11.49 11.84 -8.47
CA PHE A 119 -12.01 11.02 -7.38
C PHE A 119 -11.16 9.75 -7.21
N ILE A 120 -10.90 9.03 -8.30
CA ILE A 120 -10.04 7.82 -8.29
C ILE A 120 -8.66 8.16 -7.74
N HIS A 121 -8.04 9.22 -8.26
CA HIS A 121 -6.74 9.72 -7.82
C HIS A 121 -6.66 9.95 -6.30
N VAL A 122 -7.64 10.65 -5.74
CA VAL A 122 -7.67 10.99 -4.31
C VAL A 122 -7.94 9.76 -3.45
N PHE A 123 -8.91 8.93 -3.82
CA PHE A 123 -9.31 7.80 -3.01
C PHE A 123 -8.27 6.67 -2.98
N CYS A 124 -7.54 6.43 -4.06
CA CYS A 124 -6.45 5.47 -4.06
C CYS A 124 -5.31 5.90 -3.11
N ARG A 125 -4.98 7.18 -3.07
CA ARG A 125 -4.00 7.71 -2.10
C ARG A 125 -4.52 7.69 -0.67
N ALA A 126 -5.79 7.99 -0.46
CA ALA A 126 -6.44 7.88 0.85
C ALA A 126 -6.39 6.44 1.38
N GLY A 127 -6.53 5.44 0.51
CA GLY A 127 -6.38 4.02 0.88
C GLY A 127 -5.00 3.73 1.48
N TRP A 128 -3.94 4.19 0.84
CA TRP A 128 -2.57 4.02 1.36
C TRP A 128 -2.29 4.87 2.60
N GLN A 129 -2.94 6.04 2.73
CA GLN A 129 -2.87 6.84 3.94
C GLN A 129 -3.42 6.06 5.15
N THR A 130 -4.40 5.18 4.98
CA THR A 130 -4.88 4.33 6.09
C THR A 130 -3.79 3.40 6.62
N MET A 131 -2.98 2.80 5.75
CA MET A 131 -1.84 1.97 6.15
C MET A 131 -0.78 2.80 6.88
N TYR A 132 -0.49 4.01 6.40
CA TYR A 132 0.39 4.95 7.10
C TYR A 132 -0.10 5.24 8.52
N GLU A 133 -1.38 5.57 8.70
CA GLU A 133 -1.95 5.93 10.01
C GLU A 133 -1.83 4.77 11.01
N LEU A 134 -2.09 3.53 10.57
CA LEU A 134 -1.96 2.35 11.43
C LEU A 134 -0.53 2.18 11.96
N VAL A 135 0.46 2.37 11.10
CA VAL A 135 1.88 2.25 11.45
C VAL A 135 2.34 3.47 12.27
N ALA A 136 1.97 4.67 11.87
CA ALA A 136 2.37 5.92 12.53
C ALA A 136 1.86 5.99 13.97
N HIS A 137 0.67 5.47 14.23
CA HIS A 137 0.05 5.43 15.56
C HIS A 137 0.38 4.18 16.37
N ASP A 138 1.30 3.33 15.92
CA ASP A 138 1.70 2.11 16.62
C ASP A 138 0.51 1.18 16.95
N CYS A 139 -0.51 1.14 16.07
CA CYS A 139 -1.64 0.24 16.24
C CYS A 139 -1.16 -1.21 16.30
N SER A 140 -1.72 -1.99 17.22
CA SER A 140 -1.46 -3.43 17.26
C SER A 140 -2.01 -4.12 16.01
N TYR A 141 -1.49 -5.29 15.68
CA TYR A 141 -1.99 -6.08 14.54
C TYR A 141 -3.51 -6.36 14.65
N LYS A 142 -4.01 -6.64 15.85
CA LYS A 142 -5.43 -6.87 16.09
C LYS A 142 -6.29 -5.63 15.82
N GLU A 143 -5.82 -4.45 16.24
CA GLU A 143 -6.49 -3.17 15.96
C GLU A 143 -6.49 -2.88 14.46
N ALA A 144 -5.36 -3.11 13.81
CA ALA A 144 -5.23 -2.94 12.37
C ALA A 144 -6.14 -3.88 11.57
N GLN A 145 -6.24 -5.15 11.94
CA GLN A 145 -7.18 -6.09 11.34
C GLN A 145 -8.63 -5.63 11.48
N SER A 146 -9.03 -5.21 12.68
CA SER A 146 -10.39 -4.72 12.94
C SER A 146 -10.71 -3.48 12.10
N PHE A 147 -9.77 -2.54 12.02
CA PHE A 147 -9.88 -1.35 11.19
C PHE A 147 -10.01 -1.70 9.70
N MET A 148 -9.13 -2.58 9.20
CA MET A 148 -9.13 -2.97 7.79
C MET A 148 -10.39 -3.74 7.39
N ASN A 149 -10.99 -4.53 8.26
CA ASN A 149 -12.27 -5.18 7.99
C ASN A 149 -13.38 -4.14 7.73
N SER A 150 -13.44 -3.07 8.52
CA SER A 150 -14.38 -1.96 8.28
C SER A 150 -14.07 -1.22 6.98
N THR A 151 -12.79 -0.98 6.69
CA THR A 151 -12.33 -0.31 5.47
C THR A 151 -12.68 -1.11 4.21
N LYS A 152 -12.55 -2.43 4.22
CA LYS A 152 -12.93 -3.31 3.10
C LYS A 152 -14.43 -3.19 2.81
N LEU A 153 -15.27 -3.28 3.83
CA LEU A 153 -16.72 -3.13 3.68
C LEU A 153 -17.09 -1.77 3.08
N PHE A 154 -16.47 -0.71 3.62
CA PHE A 154 -16.69 0.65 3.14
C PHE A 154 -16.25 0.82 1.67
N ASN A 155 -15.08 0.33 1.32
CA ASN A 155 -14.54 0.44 -0.02
C ASN A 155 -15.38 -0.32 -1.05
N VAL A 156 -15.73 -1.58 -0.80
CA VAL A 156 -16.56 -2.38 -1.72
C VAL A 156 -17.91 -1.72 -1.95
N ALA A 157 -18.59 -1.30 -0.88
CA ALA A 157 -19.90 -0.64 -0.99
C ALA A 157 -19.79 0.71 -1.69
N GLY A 158 -18.80 1.53 -1.34
CA GLY A 158 -18.59 2.85 -1.91
C GLY A 158 -18.24 2.80 -3.40
N TRP A 159 -17.32 1.94 -3.80
CA TRP A 159 -16.95 1.78 -5.21
C TRP A 159 -18.12 1.26 -6.06
N LYS A 160 -18.87 0.26 -5.59
CA LYS A 160 -20.09 -0.18 -6.26
C LYS A 160 -21.08 0.97 -6.47
N ALA A 161 -21.30 1.77 -5.43
CA ALA A 161 -22.23 2.89 -5.50
C ALA A 161 -21.81 3.95 -6.54
N VAL A 162 -20.54 4.37 -6.55
CA VAL A 162 -20.07 5.39 -7.51
C VAL A 162 -19.96 4.87 -8.94
N MET A 163 -19.80 3.56 -9.12
CA MET A 163 -19.83 2.87 -10.42
C MET A 163 -21.25 2.57 -10.92
N GLY A 164 -22.28 2.84 -10.11
CA GLY A 164 -23.68 2.57 -10.43
C GLY A 164 -24.04 1.08 -10.44
N ILE A 165 -23.29 0.26 -9.73
CA ILE A 165 -23.51 -1.19 -9.65
C ILE A 165 -24.48 -1.45 -8.49
N ASP A 166 -25.63 -1.98 -8.80
CA ASP A 166 -26.63 -2.40 -7.83
C ASP A 166 -26.18 -3.71 -7.14
N GLU A 167 -26.69 -4.00 -5.95
CA GLU A 167 -26.40 -5.22 -5.19
C GLU A 167 -26.82 -6.50 -5.95
#